data_157ed33eda395b9d990ea26a54c4bc16
#
_entry.id   157ed33eda395b9d990ea26a54c4bc16
#
_cell.length_a   1.000
_cell.length_b   1.000
_cell.length_c   1.000
_cell.angle_alpha   90.00
_cell.angle_beta   90.00
_cell.angle_gamma   90.00
#
_symmetry.space_group_name_H-M   'P 1'
#
loop_
_entity.id
_entity.type
_entity.pdbx_description
1 polymer ?
#
loop_
_entity_poly.entity_id
_entity_poly.type
_entity_poly.pdbx_seq_one_letter_code
_entity_poly.pdbx_strand_id
1 'polypeptide(L)'
;MSPEDRRAHLIRARELFNAGDYWAAHEALETVWRSIISDDAASVWQGLIQAAAALLHLQRGNRHGVTVVGRGAVDKLRGPQRPDVEFETVQFGAHLARALAGEGDPPRLEFRSDA
;
A
#
# COMPACT_ATOMS: atom_id res chain seq x y z
N MET A 1 20.10 -0.16 2.70
CA MET A 1 19.51 0.57 1.54
C MET A 1 19.84 2.05 1.66
N SER A 2 20.41 2.65 0.64
CA SER A 2 20.69 4.09 0.64
C SER A 2 19.41 4.89 0.47
N PRO A 3 19.38 6.19 0.85
CA PRO A 3 18.21 7.04 0.61
C PRO A 3 17.85 7.14 -0.87
N GLU A 4 18.83 7.11 -1.76
CA GLU A 4 18.61 7.15 -3.21
C GLU A 4 17.97 5.86 -3.71
N ASP A 5 18.44 4.70 -3.26
CA ASP A 5 17.85 3.42 -3.60
C ASP A 5 16.43 3.31 -3.07
N ARG A 6 16.21 3.76 -1.83
CA ARG A 6 14.88 3.81 -1.24
C ARG A 6 13.93 4.64 -2.10
N ARG A 7 14.36 5.84 -2.50
CA ARG A 7 13.54 6.73 -3.33
C ARG A 7 13.20 6.09 -4.67
N ALA A 8 14.16 5.42 -5.31
CA ALA A 8 13.94 4.73 -6.57
C ALA A 8 12.89 3.63 -6.44
N HIS A 9 12.96 2.83 -5.37
CA HIS A 9 11.97 1.78 -5.11
C HIS A 9 10.58 2.36 -4.83
N LEU A 10 10.49 3.49 -4.13
CA LEU A 10 9.21 4.14 -3.83
C LEU A 10 8.56 4.69 -5.10
N ILE A 11 9.33 5.33 -5.97
CA ILE A 11 8.84 5.84 -7.25
C ILE A 11 8.32 4.68 -8.10
N ARG A 12 9.08 3.59 -8.19
CA ARG A 12 8.69 2.41 -8.95
C ARG A 12 7.41 1.78 -8.39
N ALA A 13 7.32 1.65 -7.06
CA ALA A 13 6.12 1.11 -6.42
C ALA A 13 4.88 1.94 -6.75
N ARG A 14 5.00 3.27 -6.69
CA ARG A 14 3.91 4.18 -7.03
C ARG A 14 3.46 4.01 -8.48
N GLU A 15 4.41 3.99 -9.40
CA GLU A 15 4.10 3.85 -10.84
C GLU A 15 3.39 2.52 -11.13
N LEU A 16 3.90 1.42 -10.58
CA LEU A 16 3.33 0.09 -10.77
C LEU A 16 1.94 0.00 -10.15
N PHE A 17 1.79 0.49 -8.92
CA PHE A 17 0.52 0.48 -8.21
C PHE A 17 -0.55 1.25 -8.99
N ASN A 18 -0.22 2.46 -9.42
CA ASN A 18 -1.16 3.34 -10.11
C ASN A 18 -1.47 2.88 -11.54
N ALA A 19 -0.62 2.04 -12.11
CA ALA A 19 -0.88 1.37 -13.40
C ALA A 19 -1.73 0.10 -13.23
N GLY A 20 -2.06 -0.30 -12.02
CA GLY A 20 -2.80 -1.53 -11.76
C GLY A 20 -1.97 -2.80 -11.79
N ASP A 21 -0.65 -2.68 -11.85
CA ASP A 21 0.27 -3.81 -11.78
C ASP A 21 0.59 -4.11 -10.31
N TYR A 22 -0.40 -4.67 -9.62
CA TYR A 22 -0.35 -4.84 -8.17
C TYR A 22 0.64 -5.92 -7.73
N TRP A 23 0.89 -6.93 -8.54
CA TRP A 23 1.90 -7.94 -8.20
C TRP A 23 3.29 -7.32 -8.13
N ALA A 24 3.69 -6.58 -9.17
CA ALA A 24 4.99 -5.93 -9.20
C ALA A 24 5.10 -4.82 -8.15
N ALA A 25 4.01 -4.08 -7.91
CA ALA A 25 3.96 -3.08 -6.84
C ALA A 25 4.18 -3.72 -5.47
N HIS A 26 3.55 -4.85 -5.21
CA HIS A 26 3.72 -5.65 -3.99
C HIS A 26 5.20 -5.99 -3.77
N GLU A 27 5.89 -6.46 -4.80
CA GLU A 27 7.31 -6.80 -4.70
C GLU A 27 8.18 -5.57 -4.41
N ALA A 28 7.91 -4.46 -5.08
CA ALA A 28 8.65 -3.21 -4.84
C ALA A 28 8.45 -2.69 -3.42
N LEU A 29 7.23 -2.76 -2.88
CA LEU A 29 6.93 -2.38 -1.50
C LEU A 29 7.60 -3.33 -0.50
N GLU A 30 7.64 -4.63 -0.78
CA GLU A 30 8.34 -5.59 0.08
C GLU A 30 9.84 -5.28 0.20
N THR A 31 10.46 -4.84 -0.89
CA THR A 31 11.87 -4.48 -0.87
C THR A 31 12.14 -3.36 0.13
N VAL A 32 11.27 -2.35 0.17
CA VAL A 32 11.36 -1.27 1.16
C VAL A 32 11.05 -1.79 2.56
N TRP A 33 10.00 -2.58 2.72
CA TRP A 33 9.58 -3.13 4.01
C TRP A 33 10.70 -3.91 4.70
N ARG A 34 11.47 -4.69 3.95
CA ARG A 34 12.58 -5.48 4.50
C ARG A 34 13.69 -4.62 5.11
N SER A 35 13.74 -3.33 4.77
CA SER A 35 14.72 -2.39 5.31
C SER A 35 14.22 -1.63 6.54
N ILE A 36 12.96 -1.84 6.95
CA ILE A 36 12.35 -1.10 8.05
C ILE A 36 12.74 -1.71 9.39
N ILE A 37 13.13 -0.85 10.35
CA ILE A 37 13.58 -1.25 11.67
C ILE A 37 12.50 -1.03 12.74
N SER A 38 11.66 0.00 12.56
CA SER A 38 10.59 0.33 13.50
C SER A 38 9.39 -0.60 13.28
N ASP A 39 8.91 -1.27 14.33
CA ASP A 39 7.75 -2.16 14.24
C ASP A 39 6.49 -1.43 13.80
N ASP A 40 6.30 -0.20 14.26
CA ASP A 40 5.11 0.58 13.89
C ASP A 40 5.15 0.97 12.41
N ALA A 41 6.29 1.43 11.91
CA ALA A 41 6.45 1.73 10.50
C ALA A 41 6.33 0.47 9.66
N ALA A 42 6.92 -0.65 10.09
CA ALA A 42 6.84 -1.93 9.39
C ALA A 42 5.39 -2.38 9.23
N SER A 43 4.54 -2.16 10.24
CA SER A 43 3.12 -2.50 10.17
C SER A 43 2.39 -1.71 9.09
N VAL A 44 2.67 -0.41 8.96
CA VAL A 44 2.06 0.43 7.92
C VAL A 44 2.52 -0.02 6.53
N TRP A 45 3.82 -0.27 6.35
CA TRP A 45 4.33 -0.78 5.07
C TRP A 45 3.72 -2.14 4.72
N GLN A 46 3.54 -3.01 5.71
CA GLN A 46 2.86 -4.28 5.50
C GLN A 46 1.40 -4.06 5.07
N GLY A 47 0.73 -3.05 5.63
CA GLY A 47 -0.61 -2.65 5.19
C GLY A 47 -0.66 -2.23 3.72
N LEU A 48 0.34 -1.48 3.26
CA LEU A 48 0.45 -1.10 1.84
C LEU A 48 0.68 -2.32 0.95
N ILE A 49 1.53 -3.25 1.39
CA ILE A 49 1.77 -4.51 0.67
C ILE A 49 0.47 -5.32 0.56
N GLN A 50 -0.26 -5.45 1.66
CA GLN A 50 -1.54 -6.16 1.68
C GLN A 50 -2.60 -5.45 0.85
N ALA A 51 -2.56 -4.12 0.75
CA ALA A 51 -3.45 -3.36 -0.12
C ALA A 51 -3.24 -3.77 -1.59
N ALA A 52 -1.99 -3.85 -2.03
CA ALA A 52 -1.68 -4.31 -3.39
C ALA A 52 -2.19 -5.74 -3.62
N ALA A 53 -1.97 -6.63 -2.65
CA ALA A 53 -2.44 -8.01 -2.75
C ALA A 53 -3.98 -8.09 -2.81
N ALA A 54 -4.68 -7.30 -1.98
CA ALA A 54 -6.14 -7.28 -1.97
C ALA A 54 -6.70 -6.77 -3.31
N LEU A 55 -6.09 -5.73 -3.88
CA LEU A 55 -6.51 -5.20 -5.18
C LEU A 55 -6.23 -6.19 -6.32
N LEU A 56 -5.15 -6.97 -6.22
CA LEU A 56 -4.89 -8.05 -7.14
C LEU A 56 -6.00 -9.12 -7.08
N HIS A 57 -6.41 -9.50 -5.87
CA HIS A 57 -7.53 -10.42 -5.68
C HIS A 57 -8.83 -9.85 -6.27
N LEU A 58 -9.05 -8.56 -6.08
CA LEU A 58 -10.23 -7.88 -6.63
C LEU A 58 -10.23 -7.95 -8.17
N GLN A 59 -9.09 -7.68 -8.81
CA GLN A 59 -8.95 -7.81 -10.27
C GLN A 59 -9.26 -9.22 -10.77
N ARG A 60 -8.92 -10.23 -9.98
CA ARG A 60 -9.09 -11.64 -10.33
C ARG A 60 -10.47 -12.20 -9.92
N GLY A 61 -11.32 -11.39 -9.32
CA GLY A 61 -12.62 -11.84 -8.84
C GLY A 61 -12.56 -12.78 -7.64
N ASN A 62 -11.44 -12.79 -6.90
CA ASN A 62 -11.26 -13.65 -5.72
C ASN A 62 -11.79 -12.94 -4.48
N ARG A 63 -13.08 -13.12 -4.20
CA ARG A 63 -13.75 -12.46 -3.06
C ARG A 63 -13.18 -12.86 -1.71
N HIS A 64 -12.81 -14.11 -1.54
CA HIS A 64 -12.21 -14.59 -0.29
C HIS A 64 -10.90 -13.88 -0.01
N GLY A 65 -10.02 -13.79 -1.02
CA GLY A 65 -8.75 -13.08 -0.90
C GLY A 65 -8.96 -11.59 -0.58
N VAL A 66 -9.93 -10.94 -1.22
CA VAL A 66 -10.29 -9.54 -0.92
C VAL A 66 -10.69 -9.39 0.55
N THR A 67 -11.55 -10.27 1.06
CA THR A 67 -12.03 -10.20 2.43
C THR A 67 -10.89 -10.39 3.45
N VAL A 68 -10.10 -11.45 3.28
CA VAL A 68 -9.08 -11.82 4.26
C VAL A 68 -7.92 -10.83 4.23
N VAL A 69 -7.33 -10.61 3.07
CA VAL A 69 -6.16 -9.73 2.93
C VAL A 69 -6.56 -8.26 3.07
N GLY A 70 -7.69 -7.89 2.51
CA GLY A 70 -8.19 -6.51 2.55
C GLY A 70 -8.47 -6.02 3.96
N ARG A 71 -9.04 -6.87 4.82
CA ARG A 71 -9.29 -6.52 6.21
C ARG A 71 -7.98 -6.18 6.94
N GLY A 72 -6.96 -7.00 6.75
CA GLY A 72 -5.64 -6.75 7.34
C GLY A 72 -5.02 -5.45 6.84
N ALA A 73 -5.15 -5.16 5.54
CA ALA A 73 -4.64 -3.92 4.95
C ALA A 73 -5.33 -2.70 5.55
N VAL A 74 -6.66 -2.69 5.59
CA VAL A 74 -7.43 -1.57 6.12
C VAL A 74 -7.09 -1.34 7.59
N ASP A 75 -6.99 -2.40 8.39
CA ASP A 75 -6.66 -2.28 9.81
C ASP A 75 -5.27 -1.68 10.02
N LYS A 76 -4.28 -2.10 9.25
CA LYS A 76 -2.90 -1.60 9.39
C LYS A 76 -2.74 -0.16 8.91
N LEU A 77 -3.62 0.31 8.02
CA LEU A 77 -3.56 1.67 7.49
C LEU A 77 -4.43 2.66 8.27
N ARG A 78 -5.11 2.21 9.32
CA ARG A 78 -5.85 3.10 10.22
C ARG A 78 -4.88 3.91 11.07
N GLY A 79 -5.36 5.07 11.49
CA GLY A 79 -4.60 5.93 12.37
C GLY A 79 -3.97 7.11 11.63
N PRO A 80 -3.20 7.92 12.35
CA PRO A 80 -2.62 9.14 11.77
C PRO A 80 -1.51 8.81 10.79
N GLN A 81 -1.26 9.77 9.91
CA GLN A 81 -0.12 9.72 8.98
C GLN A 81 1.19 9.67 9.78
N ARG A 82 2.03 8.70 9.48
CA ARG A 82 3.34 8.60 10.12
C ARG A 82 4.36 9.45 9.38
N PRO A 83 5.20 10.21 10.09
CA PRO A 83 6.23 11.04 9.45
C PRO A 83 7.34 10.23 8.77
N ASP A 84 7.52 8.96 9.17
CA ASP A 84 8.54 8.07 8.62
C ASP A 84 8.01 7.21 7.44
N VAL A 85 6.80 7.50 6.96
CA VAL A 85 6.21 6.85 5.78
C VAL A 85 5.99 7.93 4.71
N GLU A 86 6.63 7.79 3.59
CA GLU A 86 6.63 8.81 2.53
C GLU A 86 5.31 8.89 1.76
N PHE A 87 4.53 7.80 1.74
CA PHE A 87 3.22 7.80 1.08
C PHE A 87 2.13 8.35 1.98
N GLU A 88 1.14 9.00 1.38
CA GLU A 88 -0.07 9.42 2.07
C GLU A 88 -0.91 8.17 2.35
N THR A 89 -1.24 7.90 3.60
CA THR A 89 -1.90 6.65 4.03
C THR A 89 -3.31 6.85 4.59
N VAL A 90 -3.66 8.04 5.03
CA VAL A 90 -4.97 8.29 5.67
C VAL A 90 -6.09 8.21 4.63
N GLN A 91 -6.02 9.03 3.58
CA GLN A 91 -7.01 9.00 2.50
C GLN A 91 -6.89 7.72 1.69
N PHE A 92 -5.67 7.24 1.48
CA PHE A 92 -5.42 5.97 0.79
C PHE A 92 -6.19 4.83 1.47
N GLY A 93 -6.08 4.70 2.78
CA GLY A 93 -6.77 3.64 3.53
C GLY A 93 -8.29 3.76 3.45
N ALA A 94 -8.83 4.97 3.50
CA ALA A 94 -10.27 5.21 3.36
C ALA A 94 -10.78 4.84 1.96
N HIS A 95 -10.05 5.25 0.92
CA HIS A 95 -10.39 4.89 -0.46
C HIS A 95 -10.27 3.40 -0.71
N LEU A 96 -9.25 2.76 -0.13
CA LEU A 96 -9.07 1.32 -0.22
C LEU A 96 -10.29 0.58 0.33
N ALA A 97 -10.74 0.95 1.53
CA ALA A 97 -11.89 0.32 2.16
C ALA A 97 -13.14 0.41 1.26
N ARG A 98 -13.38 1.56 0.64
CA ARG A 98 -14.49 1.76 -0.28
C ARG A 98 -14.35 0.93 -1.54
N ALA A 99 -13.17 0.91 -2.15
CA ALA A 99 -12.91 0.13 -3.36
C ALA A 99 -13.13 -1.36 -3.11
N LEU A 100 -12.65 -1.87 -1.96
CA LEU A 100 -12.82 -3.28 -1.60
C LEU A 100 -14.28 -3.64 -1.29
N ALA A 101 -15.10 -2.66 -0.92
CA ALA A 101 -16.53 -2.80 -0.73
C ALA A 101 -17.33 -2.63 -2.03
N GLY A 102 -16.67 -2.39 -3.16
CA GLY A 102 -17.32 -2.17 -4.45
C GLY A 102 -17.86 -0.76 -4.63
N GLU A 103 -17.41 0.20 -3.84
CA GLU A 103 -17.96 1.56 -3.79
C GLU A 103 -17.01 2.62 -4.36
N GLY A 104 -16.32 2.33 -5.43
CA GLY A 104 -15.45 3.31 -6.06
C GLY A 104 -14.25 2.69 -6.72
N ASP A 105 -13.45 3.55 -7.34
CA ASP A 105 -12.23 3.14 -8.01
C ASP A 105 -11.14 2.77 -7.02
N PRO A 106 -10.16 1.95 -7.42
CA PRO A 106 -9.00 1.67 -6.59
C PRO A 106 -8.27 2.96 -6.21
N PRO A 107 -7.72 3.03 -4.98
CA PRO A 107 -6.97 4.22 -4.56
C PRO A 107 -5.69 4.36 -5.36
N ARG A 108 -5.21 5.58 -5.50
CA ARG A 108 -3.89 5.86 -6.06
C ARG A 108 -2.89 5.95 -4.92
N LEU A 109 -1.69 5.45 -5.16
CA LEU A 109 -0.58 5.57 -4.23
C LEU A 109 0.16 6.87 -4.53
N GLU A 110 0.17 7.79 -3.58
CA GLU A 110 0.75 9.12 -3.77
C GLU A 110 1.68 9.47 -2.62
N PHE A 111 2.73 10.22 -2.92
CA PHE A 111 3.60 10.76 -1.88
C PHE A 111 2.85 11.83 -1.08
N ARG A 112 3.23 11.97 0.20
CA ARG A 112 2.74 13.09 1.00
C ARG A 112 3.18 14.41 0.37
N SER A 113 2.30 15.42 0.44
CA SER A 113 2.59 16.73 -0.15
C SER A 113 3.72 17.47 0.55
N ASP A 114 4.02 17.11 1.80
CA ASP A 114 5.09 17.71 2.62
C ASP A 114 6.37 16.88 2.63
N ALA A 115 6.41 15.83 1.85
CA ALA A 115 7.55 14.92 1.81
C ALA A 115 8.66 15.40 0.87
#